data_1a69687a3c8862020acc567003e9b194
#
_entry.id   1a69687a3c8862020acc567003e9b194
#
_cell.length_a   1.000
_cell.length_b   1.000
_cell.length_c   1.000
_cell.angle_alpha   90.00
_cell.angle_beta   90.00
_cell.angle_gamma   90.00
#
_symmetry.space_group_name_H-M   'P 1'
#
loop_
_entity.id
_entity.type
_entity.pdbx_description
1 polymer ?
#
loop_
_entity_poly.entity_id
_entity_poly.type
_entity_poly.pdbx_seq_one_letter_code
_entity_poly.pdbx_strand_id
1 'polypeptide(L)'
;MNVLILLGIVSLFIFGRKVSSNWITGIKDTLNKMMDFSTDRRLFSSWTANPIGWTRNTQCWARAYNWSGTAAGIMGLGGVGGGSLISRRHVLLADHVPYPARPFEIFFVNRPGKTFTYKVTKIDSVPGTDIAIGTLDQDADPSLVTYRVLPNDWARYVQGLTIGTAMGIEVVTLRLPVLYLNQEKMVSTGDIVRLVSGAAQVEPPAFAPAQAYYQVQRGGDSGNPIFVQVGDELVLLGAWHQIGVFPWILTHKGAIEAIIGQKLLVADLSGFTRVA
;
A
#
# COMPACT_ATOMS: atom_id res chain seq x y z
N MET A 1 45.31 38.37 -37.10
CA MET A 1 45.61 36.95 -36.89
C MET A 1 44.91 36.56 -35.60
N ASN A 2 43.64 36.09 -35.72
CA ASN A 2 42.79 35.74 -34.58
C ASN A 2 42.85 34.23 -34.36
N VAL A 3 43.37 33.83 -33.20
CA VAL A 3 43.42 32.43 -32.75
C VAL A 3 42.13 32.14 -32.03
N LEU A 4 41.26 31.36 -32.64
CA LEU A 4 40.06 30.82 -32.00
C LEU A 4 40.48 29.62 -31.08
N ILE A 5 40.33 29.76 -29.78
CA ILE A 5 40.48 28.65 -28.83
C ILE A 5 39.14 27.94 -28.72
N LEU A 6 39.07 26.73 -29.28
CA LEU A 6 37.92 25.83 -29.19
C LEU A 6 38.00 25.09 -27.82
N LEU A 7 37.24 25.55 -26.83
CA LEU A 7 37.07 24.83 -25.55
C LEU A 7 36.09 23.67 -25.80
N GLY A 8 36.64 22.47 -25.97
CA GLY A 8 35.88 21.24 -25.97
C GLY A 8 35.34 20.91 -24.57
N ILE A 9 34.03 21.02 -24.39
CA ILE A 9 33.36 20.52 -23.17
C ILE A 9 33.31 19.00 -23.28
N VAL A 10 34.22 18.33 -22.56
CA VAL A 10 34.14 16.89 -22.34
C VAL A 10 33.07 16.65 -21.29
N SER A 11 31.85 16.31 -21.75
CA SER A 11 30.80 15.82 -20.85
C SER A 11 31.19 14.45 -20.32
N LEU A 12 31.76 14.44 -19.12
CA LEU A 12 32.00 13.20 -18.38
C LEU A 12 30.64 12.63 -17.94
N PHE A 13 30.10 11.70 -18.71
CA PHE A 13 29.01 10.85 -18.26
C PHE A 13 29.56 9.92 -17.16
N ILE A 14 29.50 10.37 -15.92
CA ILE A 14 29.67 9.51 -14.78
C ILE A 14 28.45 8.60 -14.74
N PHE A 15 28.57 7.40 -15.33
CA PHE A 15 27.69 6.30 -15.03
C PHE A 15 27.89 5.95 -13.56
N GLY A 16 27.16 6.63 -12.67
CA GLY A 16 27.08 6.28 -11.28
C GLY A 16 26.57 4.84 -11.21
N ARG A 17 27.45 3.90 -10.85
CA ARG A 17 27.03 2.57 -10.38
C ARG A 17 25.96 2.84 -9.32
N LYS A 18 24.71 2.46 -9.60
CA LYS A 18 23.68 2.39 -8.54
C LYS A 18 24.26 1.47 -7.47
N VAL A 19 24.69 2.06 -6.37
CA VAL A 19 25.05 1.29 -5.18
C VAL A 19 23.74 0.63 -4.77
N SER A 20 23.67 -0.69 -4.91
CA SER A 20 22.53 -1.46 -4.49
C SER A 20 22.36 -1.25 -2.97
N SER A 21 21.30 -0.59 -2.56
CA SER A 21 21.02 -0.30 -1.15
C SER A 21 20.20 -1.43 -0.53
N ASN A 22 20.39 -1.64 0.78
CA ASN A 22 19.51 -2.52 1.54
C ASN A 22 18.08 -1.93 1.51
N TRP A 23 17.10 -2.72 1.06
CA TRP A 23 15.73 -2.28 0.88
C TRP A 23 15.11 -1.73 2.18
N ILE A 24 15.23 -2.49 3.29
CA ILE A 24 14.65 -2.10 4.59
C ILE A 24 15.28 -0.82 5.15
N THR A 25 16.60 -0.67 5.01
CA THR A 25 17.29 0.56 5.41
C THR A 25 16.78 1.75 4.58
N GLY A 26 16.65 1.57 3.27
CA GLY A 26 16.13 2.61 2.38
C GLY A 26 14.70 3.05 2.73
N ILE A 27 13.83 2.12 3.15
CA ILE A 27 12.48 2.44 3.64
C ILE A 27 12.59 3.32 4.89
N LYS A 28 13.35 2.91 5.91
CA LYS A 28 13.50 3.65 7.17
C LYS A 28 14.03 5.06 6.95
N ASP A 29 15.04 5.21 6.10
CA ASP A 29 15.62 6.53 5.77
C ASP A 29 14.60 7.43 5.08
N THR A 30 13.77 6.89 4.19
CA THR A 30 12.73 7.64 3.51
C THR A 30 11.62 8.05 4.47
N LEU A 31 11.15 7.13 5.32
CA LEU A 31 10.12 7.42 6.32
C LEU A 31 10.59 8.50 7.30
N ASN A 32 11.83 8.43 7.80
CA ASN A 32 12.41 9.46 8.68
C ASN A 32 12.35 10.85 8.03
N LYS A 33 12.84 11.00 6.80
CA LYS A 33 12.79 12.27 6.07
C LYS A 33 11.38 12.83 5.89
N MET A 34 10.40 11.96 5.67
CA MET A 34 9.01 12.37 5.55
C MET A 34 8.41 12.80 6.88
N MET A 35 8.73 12.10 7.97
CA MET A 35 8.27 12.39 9.31
C MET A 35 8.88 13.69 9.86
N ASP A 36 10.13 14.02 9.50
CA ASP A 36 10.76 15.29 9.82
C ASP A 36 10.04 16.48 9.18
N PHE A 37 9.35 16.27 8.05
CA PHE A 37 8.62 17.32 7.38
C PHE A 37 7.36 17.73 8.12
N SER A 38 6.56 16.77 8.63
CA SER A 38 5.24 17.06 9.22
C SER A 38 4.77 15.91 10.10
N THR A 39 4.01 16.27 11.14
CA THR A 39 3.30 15.34 12.03
C THR A 39 1.84 15.10 11.61
N ASP A 40 1.32 15.84 10.62
CA ASP A 40 -0.06 15.65 10.16
C ASP A 40 -0.17 14.34 9.37
N ARG A 41 -1.06 13.47 9.85
CA ARG A 41 -1.29 12.11 9.31
C ARG A 41 -2.46 12.03 8.34
N ARG A 42 -3.30 13.05 8.26
CA ARG A 42 -4.53 13.03 7.45
C ARG A 42 -4.20 13.13 5.97
N LEU A 43 -4.73 12.21 5.16
CA LEU A 43 -4.63 12.28 3.70
C LEU A 43 -5.46 13.40 3.08
N PHE A 44 -6.50 13.82 3.76
CA PHE A 44 -7.44 14.86 3.31
C PHE A 44 -7.51 16.00 4.32
N SER A 45 -7.71 17.20 3.86
CA SER A 45 -7.84 18.40 4.71
C SER A 45 -9.12 18.38 5.54
N SER A 46 -10.14 17.67 5.07
CA SER A 46 -11.38 17.40 5.80
C SER A 46 -11.78 15.93 5.62
N TRP A 47 -12.37 15.35 6.66
CA TRP A 47 -12.96 14.03 6.60
C TRP A 47 -14.44 14.11 6.96
N THR A 48 -15.30 13.55 6.12
CA THR A 48 -16.74 13.45 6.33
C THR A 48 -17.21 12.08 5.80
N ALA A 49 -18.39 11.64 6.22
CA ALA A 49 -18.99 10.41 5.71
C ALA A 49 -19.27 10.46 4.18
N ASN A 50 -19.33 11.66 3.62
CA ASN A 50 -19.45 11.89 2.18
C ASN A 50 -18.14 12.50 1.65
N PRO A 51 -17.34 11.75 0.85
CA PRO A 51 -16.04 12.20 0.34
C PRO A 51 -16.14 13.18 -0.85
N ILE A 52 -17.33 13.57 -1.28
CA ILE A 52 -17.49 14.55 -2.35
C ILE A 52 -16.94 15.91 -1.87
N GLY A 53 -15.96 16.44 -2.62
CA GLY A 53 -15.31 17.70 -2.28
C GLY A 53 -14.14 17.57 -1.29
N TRP A 54 -13.69 16.37 -0.96
CA TRP A 54 -12.46 16.18 -0.19
C TRP A 54 -11.26 16.69 -0.98
N THR A 55 -10.40 17.45 -0.31
CA THR A 55 -9.15 17.95 -0.88
C THR A 55 -7.95 17.21 -0.27
N ARG A 56 -6.93 16.96 -1.07
CA ARG A 56 -5.68 16.36 -0.58
C ARG A 56 -5.02 17.29 0.43
N ASN A 57 -4.58 16.73 1.54
CA ASN A 57 -3.84 17.47 2.56
C ASN A 57 -2.36 17.57 2.18
N THR A 58 -1.92 18.77 1.80
CA THR A 58 -0.53 19.04 1.45
C THR A 58 0.43 19.00 2.64
N GLN A 59 -0.10 18.99 3.87
CA GLN A 59 0.66 18.87 5.10
C GLN A 59 0.78 17.42 5.61
N CYS A 60 0.11 16.44 4.96
CA CYS A 60 0.27 15.04 5.33
C CYS A 60 1.73 14.61 5.20
N TRP A 61 2.28 13.99 6.27
CA TRP A 61 3.67 13.53 6.26
C TRP A 61 3.97 12.57 5.10
N ALA A 62 3.01 11.73 4.72
CA ALA A 62 3.13 10.74 3.65
C ALA A 62 2.59 11.23 2.28
N ARG A 63 2.46 12.56 2.07
CA ARG A 63 1.90 13.16 0.85
C ARG A 63 2.66 12.85 -0.43
N ALA A 64 3.95 12.49 -0.33
CA ALA A 64 4.78 12.17 -1.48
C ALA A 64 4.31 10.92 -2.22
N TYR A 65 3.71 9.97 -1.50
CA TYR A 65 3.19 8.75 -2.11
C TYR A 65 1.89 8.97 -2.88
N ASN A 66 1.65 8.10 -3.85
CA ASN A 66 0.41 8.11 -4.60
C ASN A 66 -0.66 7.24 -3.94
N TRP A 67 -1.57 7.88 -3.21
CA TRP A 67 -2.70 7.26 -2.51
C TRP A 67 -3.97 7.21 -3.36
N SER A 68 -3.92 7.55 -4.65
CA SER A 68 -5.13 7.75 -5.46
C SER A 68 -5.92 6.46 -5.74
N GLY A 69 -5.28 5.30 -5.67
CA GLY A 69 -5.95 4.00 -5.82
C GLY A 69 -6.58 3.47 -4.52
N THR A 70 -6.52 4.25 -3.43
CA THR A 70 -7.15 3.89 -2.16
C THR A 70 -8.54 4.51 -2.10
N ALA A 71 -9.55 3.73 -1.73
CA ALA A 71 -10.91 4.23 -1.55
C ALA A 71 -10.95 5.32 -0.46
N ALA A 72 -11.43 6.49 -0.83
CA ALA A 72 -11.68 7.58 0.10
C ALA A 72 -12.89 7.29 0.98
N GLY A 73 -13.91 6.60 0.45
CA GLY A 73 -15.09 6.16 1.16
C GLY A 73 -15.95 5.18 0.35
N ILE A 74 -16.89 4.56 1.05
CA ILE A 74 -17.90 3.67 0.47
C ILE A 74 -19.26 4.18 0.93
N MET A 75 -20.16 4.45 -0.02
CA MET A 75 -21.50 4.94 0.29
C MET A 75 -22.29 3.92 1.12
N GLY A 76 -22.94 4.40 2.17
CA GLY A 76 -23.77 3.57 3.05
C GLY A 76 -23.01 2.91 4.21
N LEU A 77 -21.68 3.01 4.28
CA LEU A 77 -20.90 2.49 5.41
C LEU A 77 -20.58 3.54 6.49
N GLY A 78 -21.09 4.77 6.37
CA GLY A 78 -20.87 5.81 7.39
C GLY A 78 -19.41 6.21 7.60
N GLY A 79 -18.55 6.00 6.60
CA GLY A 79 -17.12 6.30 6.66
C GLY A 79 -16.24 5.15 7.15
N VAL A 80 -16.82 4.01 7.51
CA VAL A 80 -16.05 2.80 7.84
C VAL A 80 -15.70 2.02 6.57
N GLY A 81 -14.71 1.12 6.70
CA GLY A 81 -14.27 0.27 5.61
C GLY A 81 -13.34 1.00 4.62
N GLY A 82 -12.68 0.22 3.81
CA GLY A 82 -11.73 0.68 2.80
C GLY A 82 -11.68 -0.24 1.60
N GLY A 83 -10.81 0.11 0.66
CA GLY A 83 -10.54 -0.70 -0.52
C GLY A 83 -9.36 -0.15 -1.30
N SER A 84 -8.80 -0.97 -2.19
CA SER A 84 -7.64 -0.58 -2.99
C SER A 84 -7.74 -1.13 -4.41
N LEU A 85 -7.49 -0.28 -5.42
CA LEU A 85 -7.43 -0.70 -6.81
C LEU A 85 -6.27 -1.69 -7.03
N ILE A 86 -6.60 -2.91 -7.44
CA ILE A 86 -5.66 -3.97 -7.83
C ILE A 86 -5.62 -4.20 -9.33
N SER A 87 -6.60 -3.67 -10.03
CA SER A 87 -6.64 -3.54 -11.49
C SER A 87 -7.47 -2.31 -11.85
N ARG A 88 -7.56 -2.00 -13.14
CA ARG A 88 -8.42 -0.89 -13.59
C ARG A 88 -9.90 -1.12 -13.27
N ARG A 89 -10.30 -2.35 -13.04
CA ARG A 89 -11.69 -2.75 -12.86
C ARG A 89 -12.00 -3.41 -11.53
N HIS A 90 -10.98 -3.66 -10.69
CA HIS A 90 -11.15 -4.45 -9.48
C HIS A 90 -10.57 -3.77 -8.26
N VAL A 91 -11.29 -3.89 -7.14
CA VAL A 91 -10.94 -3.34 -5.82
C VAL A 91 -10.77 -4.49 -4.84
N LEU A 92 -9.65 -4.53 -4.11
CA LEU A 92 -9.46 -5.38 -2.95
C LEU A 92 -10.28 -4.81 -1.78
N LEU A 93 -11.07 -5.65 -1.14
CA LEU A 93 -11.98 -5.34 -0.04
C LEU A 93 -11.79 -6.38 1.09
N ALA A 94 -12.36 -6.15 2.28
CA ALA A 94 -12.46 -7.15 3.34
C ALA A 94 -13.82 -7.86 3.26
N ASP A 95 -13.85 -9.21 3.30
CA ASP A 95 -15.04 -9.99 3.04
C ASP A 95 -16.10 -9.89 4.14
N HIS A 96 -15.67 -9.75 5.42
CA HIS A 96 -16.58 -9.65 6.56
C HIS A 96 -17.33 -8.30 6.66
N VAL A 97 -16.99 -7.30 5.84
CA VAL A 97 -17.66 -5.99 5.88
C VAL A 97 -19.06 -6.12 5.30
N PRO A 98 -20.11 -5.66 6.01
CA PRO A 98 -21.48 -5.73 5.54
C PRO A 98 -21.75 -4.64 4.50
N TYR A 99 -21.24 -4.82 3.28
CA TYR A 99 -21.44 -3.87 2.18
C TYR A 99 -22.92 -3.67 1.86
N PRO A 100 -23.29 -2.46 1.42
CA PRO A 100 -24.68 -2.19 1.00
C PRO A 100 -25.11 -3.13 -0.15
N ALA A 101 -26.45 -3.15 -0.40
CA ALA A 101 -26.97 -3.84 -1.57
C ALA A 101 -26.29 -3.33 -2.86
N ARG A 102 -25.93 -4.25 -3.76
CA ARG A 102 -25.26 -3.91 -5.03
C ARG A 102 -26.28 -3.46 -6.07
N PRO A 103 -25.93 -2.48 -6.91
CA PRO A 103 -24.67 -1.74 -6.92
C PRO A 103 -24.62 -0.66 -5.82
N PHE A 104 -23.44 -0.49 -5.21
CA PHE A 104 -23.16 0.62 -4.28
C PHE A 104 -21.98 1.46 -4.75
N GLU A 105 -21.88 2.70 -4.29
CA GLU A 105 -20.85 3.64 -4.73
C GLU A 105 -19.59 3.55 -3.87
N ILE A 106 -18.42 3.63 -4.55
CA ILE A 106 -17.09 3.73 -3.97
C ILE A 106 -16.38 4.93 -4.58
N PHE A 107 -15.66 5.69 -3.74
CA PHE A 107 -15.06 6.97 -4.11
C PHE A 107 -13.55 6.88 -4.07
N PHE A 108 -12.90 7.46 -5.10
CA PHE A 108 -11.46 7.64 -5.17
C PHE A 108 -11.15 9.11 -5.42
N VAL A 109 -10.01 9.57 -4.87
CA VAL A 109 -9.55 10.94 -5.08
C VAL A 109 -8.16 10.88 -5.70
N ASN A 110 -7.97 11.47 -6.88
CA ASN A 110 -6.66 11.46 -7.53
C ASN A 110 -5.68 12.44 -6.84
N ARG A 111 -4.43 12.44 -7.31
CA ARG A 111 -3.37 13.27 -6.71
C ARG A 111 -3.67 14.77 -6.77
N PRO A 112 -4.23 15.33 -7.88
CA PRO A 112 -4.70 16.71 -7.92
C PRO A 112 -5.92 17.03 -7.05
N GLY A 113 -6.64 16.03 -6.51
CA GLY A 113 -7.80 16.22 -5.64
C GLY A 113 -9.16 16.05 -6.33
N LYS A 114 -9.20 15.60 -7.59
CA LYS A 114 -10.47 15.29 -8.27
C LYS A 114 -11.04 13.99 -7.72
N THR A 115 -12.31 14.01 -7.30
CA THR A 115 -13.07 12.83 -6.87
C THR A 115 -13.65 12.08 -8.08
N PHE A 116 -13.58 10.77 -8.01
CA PHE A 116 -14.17 9.82 -8.96
C PHE A 116 -15.10 8.88 -8.20
N THR A 117 -16.28 8.66 -8.76
CA THR A 117 -17.30 7.75 -8.22
C THR A 117 -17.47 6.58 -9.17
N TYR A 118 -17.41 5.36 -8.64
CA TYR A 118 -17.68 4.13 -9.35
C TYR A 118 -18.72 3.32 -8.60
N LYS A 119 -19.39 2.39 -9.29
CA LYS A 119 -20.31 1.45 -8.66
C LYS A 119 -19.65 0.07 -8.57
N VAL A 120 -19.66 -0.50 -7.38
CA VAL A 120 -19.32 -1.91 -7.20
C VAL A 120 -20.56 -2.73 -7.57
N THR A 121 -20.48 -3.45 -8.68
CA THR A 121 -21.59 -4.23 -9.25
C THR A 121 -21.58 -5.69 -8.81
N LYS A 122 -20.41 -6.21 -8.43
CA LYS A 122 -20.19 -7.59 -7.98
C LYS A 122 -19.16 -7.63 -6.87
N ILE A 123 -19.30 -8.57 -5.94
CA ILE A 123 -18.27 -8.93 -4.96
C ILE A 123 -18.07 -10.44 -5.04
N ASP A 124 -16.83 -10.87 -5.17
CA ASP A 124 -16.40 -12.26 -5.14
C ASP A 124 -15.48 -12.48 -3.95
N SER A 125 -15.84 -13.38 -3.04
CA SER A 125 -15.00 -13.76 -1.90
C SER A 125 -13.87 -14.68 -2.35
N VAL A 126 -12.68 -14.50 -1.78
CA VAL A 126 -11.57 -15.46 -1.94
C VAL A 126 -11.74 -16.57 -0.90
N PRO A 127 -12.02 -17.81 -1.31
CA PRO A 127 -12.38 -18.89 -0.38
C PRO A 127 -11.37 -19.12 0.73
N GLY A 128 -11.86 -19.27 1.97
CA GLY A 128 -11.03 -19.53 3.15
C GLY A 128 -10.23 -18.32 3.65
N THR A 129 -10.57 -17.12 3.21
CA THR A 129 -9.90 -15.86 3.60
C THR A 129 -10.93 -14.78 3.91
N ASP A 130 -10.45 -13.65 4.44
CA ASP A 130 -11.25 -12.42 4.54
C ASP A 130 -10.96 -11.44 3.40
N ILE A 131 -10.62 -11.95 2.24
CA ILE A 131 -10.42 -11.14 1.03
C ILE A 131 -11.66 -11.22 0.16
N ALA A 132 -12.18 -10.05 -0.22
CA ALA A 132 -13.19 -9.93 -1.26
C ALA A 132 -12.68 -9.05 -2.41
N ILE A 133 -13.16 -9.32 -3.62
CA ILE A 133 -12.85 -8.56 -4.82
C ILE A 133 -14.11 -7.91 -5.34
N GLY A 134 -14.16 -6.59 -5.29
CA GLY A 134 -15.23 -5.80 -5.89
C GLY A 134 -14.96 -5.53 -7.36
N THR A 135 -15.96 -5.77 -8.24
CA THR A 135 -15.89 -5.41 -9.67
C THR A 135 -16.59 -4.06 -9.87
N LEU A 136 -15.89 -3.10 -10.47
CA LEU A 136 -16.41 -1.78 -10.80
C LEU A 136 -17.29 -1.85 -12.06
N ASP A 137 -18.24 -0.92 -12.19
CA ASP A 137 -19.13 -0.79 -13.36
C ASP A 137 -18.38 -0.36 -14.64
N GLN A 138 -17.23 0.31 -14.49
CA GLN A 138 -16.37 0.77 -15.58
C GLN A 138 -14.90 0.79 -15.13
N ASP A 139 -13.98 0.94 -16.08
CA ASP A 139 -12.56 1.07 -15.78
C ASP A 139 -12.27 2.36 -15.02
N ALA A 140 -11.45 2.26 -13.98
CA ALA A 140 -11.00 3.40 -13.21
C ALA A 140 -10.18 4.38 -14.06
N ASP A 141 -10.30 5.68 -13.82
CA ASP A 141 -9.58 6.74 -14.55
C ASP A 141 -8.06 6.55 -14.51
N PRO A 142 -7.31 6.79 -15.61
CA PRO A 142 -5.84 6.60 -15.65
C PRO A 142 -5.06 7.40 -14.61
N SER A 143 -5.63 8.46 -14.05
CA SER A 143 -4.99 9.25 -12.98
C SER A 143 -5.06 8.58 -11.60
N LEU A 144 -5.81 7.49 -11.47
CA LEU A 144 -5.86 6.65 -10.27
C LEU A 144 -4.82 5.52 -10.39
N VAL A 145 -4.02 5.32 -9.34
CA VAL A 145 -3.01 4.26 -9.35
C VAL A 145 -3.66 2.90 -9.12
N THR A 146 -3.22 1.91 -9.88
CA THR A 146 -3.45 0.49 -9.61
C THR A 146 -2.22 -0.03 -8.89
N TYR A 147 -2.40 -0.54 -7.67
CA TYR A 147 -1.28 -0.96 -6.84
C TYR A 147 -0.69 -2.28 -7.31
N ARG A 148 0.64 -2.32 -7.29
CA ARG A 148 1.43 -3.54 -7.49
C ARG A 148 1.47 -4.35 -6.21
N VAL A 149 1.76 -5.64 -6.34
CA VAL A 149 2.07 -6.54 -5.22
C VAL A 149 3.56 -6.89 -5.24
N LEU A 150 4.09 -7.47 -4.16
CA LEU A 150 5.47 -7.92 -4.13
C LEU A 150 5.72 -9.07 -5.12
N PRO A 151 6.94 -9.25 -5.63
CA PRO A 151 7.31 -10.46 -6.37
C PRO A 151 7.39 -11.68 -5.43
N ASN A 152 7.28 -12.88 -5.97
CA ASN A 152 7.30 -14.11 -5.16
C ASN A 152 8.62 -14.32 -4.42
N ASP A 153 9.71 -13.79 -4.92
CA ASP A 153 11.06 -13.90 -4.32
C ASP A 153 11.43 -12.71 -3.40
N TRP A 154 10.44 -11.90 -3.00
CA TRP A 154 10.61 -10.71 -2.13
C TRP A 154 11.43 -10.99 -0.86
N ALA A 155 11.28 -12.17 -0.28
CA ALA A 155 11.98 -12.57 0.95
C ALA A 155 13.52 -12.50 0.82
N ARG A 156 14.05 -12.66 -0.41
CA ARG A 156 15.48 -12.53 -0.70
C ARG A 156 16.05 -11.12 -0.51
N TYR A 157 15.19 -10.13 -0.30
CA TYR A 157 15.57 -8.73 -0.13
C TYR A 157 15.37 -8.25 1.32
N VAL A 158 14.88 -9.14 2.21
CA VAL A 158 14.58 -8.78 3.62
C VAL A 158 15.66 -9.33 4.54
N GLN A 159 16.45 -8.42 5.10
CA GLN A 159 17.48 -8.78 6.08
C GLN A 159 16.86 -9.21 7.41
N GLY A 160 17.42 -10.27 8.01
CA GLY A 160 16.97 -10.77 9.31
C GLY A 160 15.65 -11.55 9.27
N LEU A 161 15.17 -11.91 8.07
CA LEU A 161 14.06 -12.83 7.92
C LEU A 161 14.49 -14.23 8.38
N THR A 162 13.69 -14.88 9.20
CA THR A 162 13.88 -16.26 9.65
C THR A 162 12.63 -17.08 9.39
N ILE A 163 12.83 -18.33 8.97
CA ILE A 163 11.75 -19.30 8.76
C ILE A 163 11.91 -20.39 9.82
N GLY A 164 10.84 -20.64 10.57
CA GLY A 164 10.78 -21.68 11.58
C GLY A 164 9.46 -22.42 11.53
N THR A 165 9.28 -23.38 12.43
CA THR A 165 8.04 -24.13 12.57
C THR A 165 7.57 -24.05 14.02
N ALA A 166 6.30 -23.68 14.23
CA ALA A 166 5.66 -23.73 15.53
C ALA A 166 4.40 -24.59 15.43
N MET A 167 4.28 -25.63 16.24
CA MET A 167 3.17 -26.60 16.24
C MET A 167 2.86 -27.18 14.83
N GLY A 168 3.91 -27.45 14.03
CA GLY A 168 3.76 -27.97 12.66
C GLY A 168 3.36 -26.92 11.60
N ILE A 169 3.26 -25.66 11.97
CA ILE A 169 2.91 -24.56 11.06
C ILE A 169 4.16 -23.73 10.78
N GLU A 170 4.38 -23.40 9.51
CA GLU A 170 5.46 -22.50 9.10
C GLU A 170 5.20 -21.09 9.66
N VAL A 171 6.23 -20.53 10.28
CA VAL A 171 6.24 -19.16 10.81
C VAL A 171 7.43 -18.42 10.22
N VAL A 172 7.14 -17.35 9.51
CA VAL A 172 8.16 -16.41 9.04
C VAL A 172 8.22 -15.23 10.00
N THR A 173 9.38 -15.01 10.61
CA THR A 173 9.63 -13.86 11.48
C THR A 173 10.51 -12.85 10.75
N LEU A 174 10.15 -11.58 10.81
CA LEU A 174 10.84 -10.50 10.10
C LEU A 174 10.56 -9.15 10.78
N ARG A 175 11.19 -8.08 10.30
CA ARG A 175 10.77 -6.70 10.58
C ARG A 175 10.72 -5.92 9.28
N LEU A 176 9.51 -5.76 8.73
CA LEU A 176 9.25 -5.05 7.49
C LEU A 176 8.41 -3.80 7.80
N PRO A 177 8.99 -2.58 7.68
CA PRO A 177 8.24 -1.35 7.87
C PRO A 177 7.10 -1.22 6.86
N VAL A 178 5.92 -0.89 7.34
CA VAL A 178 4.71 -0.74 6.53
C VAL A 178 4.00 0.56 6.81
N LEU A 179 3.22 1.02 5.82
CA LEU A 179 2.28 2.12 5.93
C LEU A 179 0.87 1.58 5.79
N TYR A 180 -0.07 2.14 6.54
CA TYR A 180 -1.46 1.73 6.45
C TYR A 180 -2.40 2.90 6.74
N LEU A 181 -3.65 2.72 6.35
CA LEU A 181 -4.72 3.67 6.62
C LEU A 181 -5.68 3.14 7.68
N ASN A 182 -6.25 4.06 8.44
CA ASN A 182 -7.42 3.82 9.26
C ASN A 182 -8.69 4.31 8.54
N GLN A 183 -9.84 4.18 9.20
CA GLN A 183 -11.14 4.62 8.67
C GLN A 183 -11.19 6.13 8.38
N GLU A 184 -10.50 6.97 9.17
CA GLU A 184 -10.42 8.43 8.93
C GLU A 184 -9.40 8.82 7.86
N LYS A 185 -8.83 7.84 7.16
CA LYS A 185 -7.78 8.04 6.15
C LYS A 185 -6.54 8.76 6.70
N MET A 186 -6.20 8.42 7.95
CA MET A 186 -4.94 8.83 8.56
C MET A 186 -3.87 7.81 8.24
N VAL A 187 -2.70 8.27 7.80
CA VAL A 187 -1.56 7.41 7.51
C VAL A 187 -0.82 7.06 8.79
N SER A 188 -0.68 5.78 9.03
CA SER A 188 0.06 5.20 10.15
C SER A 188 1.19 4.32 9.64
N THR A 189 2.14 3.99 10.51
CA THR A 189 3.22 3.05 10.22
C THR A 189 3.32 2.00 11.32
N GLY A 190 3.85 0.84 10.97
CA GLY A 190 4.12 -0.30 11.85
C GLY A 190 5.20 -1.17 11.24
N ASP A 191 5.54 -2.26 11.92
CA ASP A 191 6.39 -3.32 11.37
C ASP A 191 5.56 -4.60 11.23
N ILE A 192 5.61 -5.27 10.07
CA ILE A 192 5.22 -6.68 10.01
C ILE A 192 6.30 -7.46 10.75
N VAL A 193 5.88 -8.22 11.75
CA VAL A 193 6.79 -9.01 12.58
C VAL A 193 6.66 -10.51 12.34
N ARG A 194 5.53 -10.96 11.79
CA ARG A 194 5.25 -12.37 11.59
C ARG A 194 4.31 -12.63 10.42
N LEU A 195 4.59 -13.70 9.68
CA LEU A 195 3.66 -14.31 8.72
C LEU A 195 3.37 -15.74 9.19
N VAL A 196 2.10 -16.09 9.32
CA VAL A 196 1.65 -17.42 9.76
C VAL A 196 0.41 -17.81 8.98
N SER A 197 0.41 -18.98 8.35
CA SER A 197 -0.75 -19.52 7.63
C SER A 197 -1.41 -18.52 6.66
N GLY A 198 -0.59 -17.71 5.98
CA GLY A 198 -1.09 -16.72 5.02
C GLY A 198 -1.65 -15.44 5.65
N ALA A 199 -1.50 -15.24 6.96
CA ALA A 199 -1.81 -14.00 7.64
C ALA A 199 -0.55 -13.26 8.07
N ALA A 200 -0.57 -11.93 8.06
CA ALA A 200 0.51 -11.06 8.52
C ALA A 200 0.09 -10.34 9.80
N GLN A 201 1.02 -10.25 10.76
CA GLN A 201 0.86 -9.53 12.02
C GLN A 201 1.67 -8.23 12.01
N VAL A 202 1.03 -7.12 12.38
CA VAL A 202 1.66 -5.79 12.50
C VAL A 202 1.76 -5.38 13.95
N GLU A 203 2.94 -4.89 14.34
CA GLU A 203 3.25 -4.37 15.67
C GLU A 203 3.78 -2.92 15.58
N PRO A 204 3.95 -2.23 16.72
CA PRO A 204 4.61 -0.93 16.74
C PRO A 204 5.99 -0.97 16.07
N PRO A 205 6.36 0.10 15.31
CA PRO A 205 7.66 0.15 14.67
C PRO A 205 8.80 0.07 15.67
N ALA A 206 9.87 -0.64 15.32
CA ALA A 206 11.05 -0.73 16.18
C ALA A 206 11.86 0.57 16.25
N PHE A 207 11.81 1.43 15.20
CA PHE A 207 12.57 2.67 15.17
C PHE A 207 11.80 3.85 15.75
N ALA A 208 12.45 4.58 16.67
CA ALA A 208 11.81 5.56 17.54
C ALA A 208 10.98 6.65 16.84
N PRO A 209 11.42 7.33 15.76
CA PRO A 209 10.61 8.36 15.11
C PRO A 209 9.27 7.86 14.62
N ALA A 210 9.20 6.62 14.11
CA ALA A 210 7.97 6.04 13.57
C ALA A 210 6.97 5.63 14.64
N GLN A 211 7.40 5.42 15.89
CA GLN A 211 6.49 5.04 16.99
C GLN A 211 5.40 6.08 17.23
N ALA A 212 5.69 7.37 17.03
CA ALA A 212 4.71 8.45 17.14
C ALA A 212 3.62 8.39 16.06
N TYR A 213 3.86 7.67 14.97
CA TYR A 213 2.93 7.49 13.86
C TYR A 213 2.22 6.14 13.87
N TYR A 214 2.50 5.30 14.87
CA TYR A 214 1.78 4.05 15.07
C TYR A 214 0.38 4.30 15.61
N GLN A 215 -0.56 3.50 15.16
CA GLN A 215 -1.91 3.46 15.70
C GLN A 215 -2.43 2.02 15.64
N VAL A 216 -2.92 1.54 16.77
CA VAL A 216 -3.62 0.25 16.80
C VAL A 216 -4.90 0.36 15.98
N GLN A 217 -5.14 -0.65 15.14
CA GLN A 217 -6.37 -0.75 14.35
C GLN A 217 -7.56 -0.95 15.27
N ARG A 218 -8.71 -0.50 14.81
CA ARG A 218 -9.99 -0.58 15.52
C ARG A 218 -11.12 -0.98 14.58
N GLY A 219 -12.29 -1.26 15.13
CA GLY A 219 -13.49 -1.50 14.34
C GLY A 219 -13.73 -0.36 13.36
N GLY A 220 -13.98 -0.70 12.09
CA GLY A 220 -14.15 0.25 11.00
C GLY A 220 -12.91 0.46 10.12
N ASP A 221 -11.72 0.01 10.55
CA ASP A 221 -10.51 0.05 9.72
C ASP A 221 -10.48 -1.04 8.65
N SER A 222 -11.37 -2.01 8.70
CA SER A 222 -11.48 -3.16 7.79
C SER A 222 -11.47 -2.74 6.32
N GLY A 223 -10.72 -3.47 5.50
CA GLY A 223 -10.57 -3.18 4.07
C GLY A 223 -9.62 -2.03 3.73
N ASN A 224 -9.19 -1.20 4.71
CA ASN A 224 -8.14 -0.23 4.45
C ASN A 224 -6.80 -0.92 4.20
N PRO A 225 -6.01 -0.42 3.24
CA PRO A 225 -4.81 -1.10 2.77
C PRO A 225 -3.63 -1.01 3.71
N ILE A 226 -2.78 -2.04 3.60
CA ILE A 226 -1.43 -2.06 4.15
C ILE A 226 -0.44 -2.12 2.98
N PHE A 227 0.58 -1.25 3.03
CA PHE A 227 1.60 -1.11 2.00
C PHE A 227 3.00 -1.26 2.55
N VAL A 228 3.90 -1.72 1.69
CA VAL A 228 5.33 -1.52 1.84
C VAL A 228 5.81 -0.56 0.77
N GLN A 229 6.86 0.20 1.07
CA GLN A 229 7.50 1.08 0.09
C GLN A 229 8.52 0.30 -0.74
N VAL A 230 8.47 0.48 -2.07
CA VAL A 230 9.50 0.04 -3.02
C VAL A 230 9.88 1.21 -3.91
N GLY A 231 11.09 1.76 -3.72
CA GLY A 231 11.45 3.03 -4.35
C GLY A 231 10.54 4.17 -3.87
N ASP A 232 9.83 4.80 -4.79
CA ASP A 232 8.82 5.85 -4.54
C ASP A 232 7.37 5.33 -4.63
N GLU A 233 7.18 4.02 -4.83
CA GLU A 233 5.88 3.39 -4.98
C GLU A 233 5.38 2.77 -3.65
N LEU A 234 4.06 2.78 -3.47
CA LEU A 234 3.35 1.97 -2.50
C LEU A 234 3.00 0.62 -3.12
N VAL A 235 3.43 -0.46 -2.50
CA VAL A 235 3.20 -1.84 -2.92
C VAL A 235 2.24 -2.51 -1.94
N LEU A 236 1.11 -2.99 -2.44
CA LEU A 236 0.02 -3.53 -1.64
C LEU A 236 0.37 -4.89 -1.05
N LEU A 237 0.18 -5.05 0.25
CA LEU A 237 0.41 -6.30 0.98
C LEU A 237 -0.89 -7.00 1.36
N GLY A 238 -1.97 -6.25 1.52
CA GLY A 238 -3.28 -6.75 1.92
C GLY A 238 -4.19 -5.63 2.42
N ALA A 239 -5.29 -6.01 3.06
CA ALA A 239 -6.25 -5.12 3.68
C ALA A 239 -6.57 -5.59 5.10
N TRP A 240 -6.86 -4.65 6.02
CA TRP A 240 -7.17 -4.98 7.42
C TRP A 240 -8.37 -5.94 7.51
N HIS A 241 -8.14 -7.03 8.25
CA HIS A 241 -9.16 -8.03 8.63
C HIS A 241 -9.61 -7.83 10.06
N GLN A 242 -8.65 -7.85 10.99
CA GLN A 242 -8.89 -7.66 12.42
C GLN A 242 -7.73 -6.88 13.05
N ILE A 243 -7.80 -6.59 14.33
CA ILE A 243 -6.79 -5.79 15.04
C ILE A 243 -5.40 -6.40 14.86
N GLY A 244 -4.51 -5.65 14.21
CA GLY A 244 -3.11 -6.02 14.01
C GLY A 244 -2.84 -7.15 13.02
N VAL A 245 -3.87 -7.72 12.36
CA VAL A 245 -3.72 -8.86 11.46
C VAL A 245 -4.45 -8.62 10.13
N PHE A 246 -3.86 -9.09 9.04
CA PHE A 246 -4.47 -9.07 7.72
C PHE A 246 -4.05 -10.28 6.87
N PRO A 247 -4.88 -10.74 5.90
CA PRO A 247 -4.50 -11.76 4.94
C PRO A 247 -3.37 -11.27 4.03
N TRP A 248 -2.30 -12.07 3.94
CA TRP A 248 -1.15 -11.76 3.09
C TRP A 248 -1.49 -12.02 1.62
N ILE A 249 -1.61 -10.96 0.82
CA ILE A 249 -2.12 -11.03 -0.55
C ILE A 249 -1.37 -12.02 -1.44
N LEU A 250 -0.06 -12.20 -1.24
CA LEU A 250 0.74 -13.11 -2.06
C LEU A 250 0.36 -14.58 -1.87
N THR A 251 -0.04 -14.99 -0.66
CA THR A 251 -0.53 -16.35 -0.39
C THR A 251 -1.78 -16.66 -1.22
N HIS A 252 -2.59 -15.65 -1.49
CA HIS A 252 -3.88 -15.78 -2.19
C HIS A 252 -3.84 -15.26 -3.62
N LYS A 253 -2.65 -14.89 -4.13
CA LYS A 253 -2.46 -14.26 -5.44
C LYS A 253 -3.11 -15.04 -6.58
N GLY A 254 -2.93 -16.35 -6.63
CA GLY A 254 -3.50 -17.21 -7.69
C GLY A 254 -5.03 -17.19 -7.70
N ALA A 255 -5.68 -17.24 -6.54
CA ALA A 255 -7.13 -17.16 -6.42
C ALA A 255 -7.67 -15.77 -6.82
N ILE A 256 -6.97 -14.70 -6.41
CA ILE A 256 -7.30 -13.33 -6.81
C ILE A 256 -7.19 -13.18 -8.33
N GLU A 257 -6.08 -13.62 -8.93
CA GLU A 257 -5.84 -13.57 -10.39
C GLU A 257 -6.91 -14.35 -11.17
N ALA A 258 -7.39 -15.47 -10.62
CA ALA A 258 -8.48 -16.24 -11.23
C ALA A 258 -9.82 -15.46 -11.21
N ILE A 259 -10.12 -14.74 -10.12
CA ILE A 259 -11.32 -13.91 -10.01
C ILE A 259 -11.27 -12.72 -10.97
N ILE A 260 -10.14 -12.02 -11.04
CA ILE A 260 -10.01 -10.81 -11.87
C ILE A 260 -9.72 -11.10 -13.35
N GLY A 261 -9.44 -12.38 -13.70
CA GLY A 261 -9.17 -12.82 -15.07
C GLY A 261 -7.85 -12.31 -15.66
N GLN A 262 -6.92 -11.79 -14.84
CA GLN A 262 -5.63 -11.25 -15.27
C GLN A 262 -4.57 -11.37 -14.18
N LYS A 263 -3.30 -11.19 -14.53
CA LYS A 263 -2.20 -11.16 -13.56
C LYS A 263 -2.19 -9.85 -12.78
N LEU A 264 -1.91 -9.94 -11.48
CA LEU A 264 -1.61 -8.78 -10.65
C LEU A 264 -0.29 -8.15 -11.11
N LEU A 265 -0.23 -6.82 -11.12
CA LEU A 265 1.00 -6.10 -11.37
C LEU A 265 2.00 -6.37 -10.23
N VAL A 266 3.27 -6.55 -10.58
CA VAL A 266 4.33 -6.91 -9.63
C VAL A 266 5.35 -5.78 -9.55
N ALA A 267 5.79 -5.45 -8.33
CA ALA A 267 6.83 -4.47 -8.10
C ALA A 267 8.22 -5.01 -8.51
N ASP A 268 9.09 -4.12 -8.92
CA ASP A 268 10.47 -4.45 -9.28
C ASP A 268 11.42 -4.20 -8.08
N LEU A 269 11.98 -5.27 -7.55
CA LEU A 269 12.99 -5.23 -6.49
C LEU A 269 14.44 -5.36 -7.00
N SER A 270 14.66 -5.44 -8.32
CA SER A 270 15.99 -5.66 -8.90
C SER A 270 17.01 -4.56 -8.58
N GLY A 271 16.54 -3.37 -8.20
CA GLY A 271 17.38 -2.25 -7.75
C GLY A 271 17.96 -2.39 -6.34
N PHE A 272 17.56 -3.42 -5.57
CA PHE A 272 17.99 -3.62 -4.19
C PHE A 272 18.97 -4.81 -4.07
N THR A 273 19.76 -4.82 -2.99
CA THR A 273 20.68 -5.93 -2.70
C THR A 273 19.89 -7.14 -2.21
N ARG A 274 20.11 -8.29 -2.83
CA ARG A 274 19.66 -9.58 -2.29
C ARG A 274 20.46 -9.91 -1.04
N VAL A 275 19.77 -10.39 -0.02
CA VAL A 275 20.38 -10.92 1.19
C VAL A 275 20.73 -12.39 0.92
N ALA A 276 21.96 -12.78 1.27
CA ALA A 276 22.45 -14.15 1.07
C ALA A 276 21.78 -15.14 2.05
#